data_81cb2bbf3a5cfa841f36389b0b079d3b
#
_entry.id   81cb2bbf3a5cfa841f36389b0b079d3b
#
_cell.length_a   1.000
_cell.length_b   1.000
_cell.length_c   1.000
_cell.angle_alpha   90.00
_cell.angle_beta   90.00
_cell.angle_gamma   90.00
#
_symmetry.space_group_name_H-M   'P 1'
#
loop_
_entity.id
_entity.type
_entity.pdbx_description
1 polymer ?
#
loop_
_entity_poly.entity_id
_entity_poly.type
_entity_poly.pdbx_seq_one_letter_code
_entity_poly.pdbx_strand_id
1 'polypeptide(L)'
;MEHQAIAREYNRLLKPRSELVYSIPKENVTLYYVDAMGAEFISYINEKCYQKGLRPTIKVARCNLPTITAMNKDFLEGFDAEDIIKIEEIDEIKHKGAENYDYRSTKEPLHLIRELEIIHELLEKARQRLRINPSHRVFLVADHGATRMAVIMENTLSIDVNSKGTHSGRVCEYTEEVTLVPHATEAEGYY
;
A
#
# COMPACT_ATOMS: atom_id res chain seq x y z
N MET A 1 7.32 27.67 -0.65
CA MET A 1 6.66 27.64 -1.99
C MET A 1 7.18 26.54 -2.90
N GLU A 2 8.48 26.24 -2.93
CA GLU A 2 9.04 25.13 -3.75
C GLU A 2 8.52 23.74 -3.34
N HIS A 3 8.41 23.45 -2.06
CA HIS A 3 7.92 22.18 -1.57
C HIS A 3 6.45 21.90 -1.93
N GLN A 4 5.60 22.92 -1.94
CA GLN A 4 4.21 22.77 -2.38
C GLN A 4 4.09 22.51 -3.88
N ALA A 5 5.01 23.05 -4.68
CA ALA A 5 5.07 22.77 -6.12
C ALA A 5 5.45 21.30 -6.39
N ILE A 6 6.40 20.77 -5.62
CA ILE A 6 6.84 19.36 -5.72
C ILE A 6 5.69 18.43 -5.33
N ALA A 7 4.95 18.71 -4.26
CA ALA A 7 3.81 17.89 -3.85
C ALA A 7 2.67 17.91 -4.88
N ARG A 8 2.39 19.08 -5.48
CA ARG A 8 1.36 19.18 -6.54
C ARG A 8 1.73 18.47 -7.82
N GLU A 9 3.02 18.25 -8.05
CA GLU A 9 3.53 17.48 -9.19
C GLU A 9 3.78 16.00 -8.88
N TYR A 10 3.50 15.59 -7.61
CA TYR A 10 3.72 14.23 -7.18
C TYR A 10 3.05 13.23 -8.12
N ASN A 11 3.88 12.43 -8.75
CA ASN A 11 3.46 11.36 -9.66
C ASN A 11 2.38 11.78 -10.69
N ARG A 12 2.38 13.04 -11.15
CA ARG A 12 1.38 13.54 -12.13
C ARG A 12 1.30 12.73 -13.42
N LEU A 13 2.38 12.02 -13.77
CA LEU A 13 2.42 11.12 -14.93
C LEU A 13 1.64 9.83 -14.70
N LEU A 14 1.37 9.48 -13.45
CA LEU A 14 0.57 8.32 -13.11
C LEU A 14 -0.90 8.72 -12.96
N LYS A 15 -1.78 7.86 -13.47
CA LYS A 15 -3.21 8.01 -13.25
C LYS A 15 -3.58 7.81 -11.79
N PRO A 16 -4.61 8.51 -11.28
CA PRO A 16 -5.19 8.19 -9.99
C PRO A 16 -5.65 6.73 -9.94
N ARG A 17 -5.46 6.09 -8.79
CA ARG A 17 -5.89 4.69 -8.59
C ARG A 17 -7.38 4.51 -8.88
N SER A 18 -8.23 5.41 -8.40
CA SER A 18 -9.66 5.39 -8.64
C SER A 18 -10.01 5.24 -10.13
N GLU A 19 -9.33 5.97 -11.01
CA GLU A 19 -9.55 5.87 -12.46
C GLU A 19 -9.29 4.46 -13.01
N LEU A 20 -8.28 3.77 -12.47
CA LEU A 20 -7.98 2.39 -12.88
C LEU A 20 -8.99 1.39 -12.30
N VAL A 21 -9.40 1.58 -11.06
CA VAL A 21 -10.29 0.64 -10.36
C VAL A 21 -11.73 0.76 -10.82
N TYR A 22 -12.21 1.95 -11.15
CA TYR A 22 -13.56 2.12 -11.74
C TYR A 22 -13.75 1.35 -13.03
N SER A 23 -12.67 1.06 -13.75
CA SER A 23 -12.72 0.24 -14.96
C SER A 23 -12.81 -1.26 -14.71
N ILE A 24 -12.71 -1.71 -13.45
CA ILE A 24 -12.82 -3.13 -13.09
C ILE A 24 -14.28 -3.55 -13.15
N PRO A 25 -14.59 -4.66 -13.86
CA PRO A 25 -15.93 -5.24 -13.83
C PRO A 25 -16.32 -5.65 -12.42
N LYS A 26 -17.59 -5.52 -12.06
CA LYS A 26 -18.13 -5.83 -10.74
C LYS A 26 -18.74 -7.24 -10.65
N GLU A 27 -18.86 -7.95 -11.76
CA GLU A 27 -19.44 -9.27 -11.82
C GLU A 27 -18.39 -10.36 -11.99
N ASN A 28 -18.58 -11.51 -11.34
CA ASN A 28 -17.66 -12.64 -11.39
C ASN A 28 -16.22 -12.25 -11.05
N VAL A 29 -16.07 -11.49 -9.98
CA VAL A 29 -14.81 -10.93 -9.55
C VAL A 29 -14.46 -11.33 -8.11
N THR A 30 -13.19 -11.40 -7.80
CA THR A 30 -12.67 -11.32 -6.43
C THR A 30 -11.64 -10.22 -6.38
N LEU A 31 -11.86 -9.28 -5.48
CA LEU A 31 -10.95 -8.18 -5.20
C LEU A 31 -10.16 -8.51 -3.92
N TYR A 32 -8.90 -8.86 -4.07
CA TYR A 32 -7.97 -8.86 -2.94
C TYR A 32 -7.50 -7.44 -2.70
N TYR A 33 -7.98 -6.86 -1.63
CA TYR A 33 -7.49 -5.58 -1.14
C TYR A 33 -6.29 -5.82 -0.23
N VAL A 34 -5.10 -5.47 -0.71
CA VAL A 34 -3.84 -5.73 -0.02
C VAL A 34 -3.31 -4.43 0.55
N ASP A 35 -3.49 -4.26 1.85
CA ASP A 35 -3.12 -3.05 2.57
C ASP A 35 -1.59 -2.81 2.51
N ALA A 36 -1.18 -1.60 2.15
CA ALA A 36 0.21 -1.16 2.04
C ALA A 36 1.11 -1.97 1.08
N MET A 37 0.56 -2.70 0.11
CA MET A 37 1.34 -3.40 -0.90
C MET A 37 1.86 -2.42 -1.97
N GLY A 38 3.11 -2.01 -1.86
CA GLY A 38 3.72 -1.05 -2.77
C GLY A 38 4.22 -1.63 -4.09
N ALA A 39 4.73 -0.74 -4.93
CA ALA A 39 5.27 -1.09 -6.25
C ALA A 39 6.55 -1.94 -6.19
N GLU A 40 7.21 -2.03 -5.05
CA GLU A 40 8.41 -2.83 -4.81
C GLU A 40 8.20 -4.32 -5.07
N PHE A 41 6.95 -4.80 -4.97
CA PHE A 41 6.62 -6.22 -5.18
C PHE A 41 6.30 -6.59 -6.64
N ILE A 42 6.25 -5.63 -7.55
CA ILE A 42 5.81 -5.86 -8.95
C ILE A 42 6.62 -6.96 -9.63
N SER A 43 7.95 -6.91 -9.53
CA SER A 43 8.81 -7.91 -10.19
C SER A 43 8.58 -9.31 -9.62
N TYR A 44 8.43 -9.42 -8.30
CA TYR A 44 8.14 -10.69 -7.63
C TYR A 44 6.78 -11.25 -8.03
N ILE A 45 5.74 -10.41 -8.02
CA ILE A 45 4.38 -10.81 -8.43
C ILE A 45 4.38 -11.31 -9.87
N ASN A 46 5.02 -10.57 -10.77
CA ASN A 46 5.08 -10.93 -12.17
C ASN A 46 5.75 -12.30 -12.37
N GLU A 47 6.92 -12.49 -11.77
CA GLU A 47 7.66 -13.76 -11.86
C GLU A 47 6.86 -14.92 -11.27
N LYS A 48 6.26 -14.74 -10.08
CA LYS A 48 5.46 -15.78 -9.44
C LYS A 48 4.19 -16.13 -10.21
N CYS A 49 3.56 -15.16 -10.85
CA CYS A 49 2.46 -15.41 -11.77
C CYS A 49 2.88 -16.29 -12.94
N TYR A 50 4.01 -15.98 -13.58
CA TYR A 50 4.55 -16.81 -14.66
C TYR A 50 4.81 -18.25 -14.21
N GLN A 51 5.47 -18.44 -13.09
CA GLN A 51 5.77 -19.75 -12.51
C GLN A 51 4.49 -20.56 -12.22
N LYS A 52 3.39 -19.89 -11.94
CA LYS A 52 2.06 -20.50 -11.67
C LYS A 52 1.19 -20.65 -12.92
N GLY A 53 1.69 -20.28 -14.10
CA GLY A 53 0.95 -20.30 -15.34
C GLY A 53 -0.11 -19.20 -15.45
N LEU A 54 -0.01 -18.15 -14.65
CA LEU A 54 -0.87 -16.98 -14.71
C LEU A 54 -0.24 -15.89 -15.61
N ARG A 55 -1.09 -15.08 -16.21
CA ARG A 55 -0.64 -13.91 -17.01
C ARG A 55 -1.25 -12.64 -16.40
N PRO A 56 -0.52 -11.94 -15.56
CA PRO A 56 -1.03 -10.74 -14.92
C PRO A 56 -1.02 -9.54 -15.89
N THR A 57 -1.99 -8.67 -15.75
CA THR A 57 -1.93 -7.31 -16.28
C THR A 57 -1.65 -6.37 -15.12
N ILE A 58 -0.44 -5.84 -15.05
CA ILE A 58 0.01 -4.98 -13.96
C ILE A 58 -0.14 -3.53 -14.38
N LYS A 59 -0.75 -2.73 -13.53
CA LYS A 59 -0.88 -1.28 -13.70
C LYS A 59 -0.40 -0.59 -12.43
N VAL A 60 0.33 0.51 -12.61
CA VAL A 60 0.78 1.38 -11.53
C VAL A 60 -0.06 2.63 -11.53
N ALA A 61 -0.54 3.01 -10.37
CA ALA A 61 -1.31 4.21 -10.15
C ALA A 61 -0.74 5.01 -8.98
N ARG A 62 -1.07 6.27 -8.91
CA ARG A 62 -0.80 7.08 -7.71
C ARG A 62 -1.95 6.91 -6.72
N CYS A 63 -1.63 6.86 -5.45
CA CYS A 63 -2.60 7.00 -4.36
C CYS A 63 -2.81 8.47 -4.00
N ASN A 64 -3.83 8.75 -3.19
CA ASN A 64 -4.04 10.08 -2.62
C ASN A 64 -3.02 10.36 -1.52
N LEU A 65 -2.73 11.63 -1.28
CA LEU A 65 -1.94 12.09 -0.15
C LEU A 65 -2.87 12.50 1.00
N PRO A 66 -2.49 12.23 2.24
CA PRO A 66 -1.39 11.36 2.67
C PRO A 66 -1.63 9.89 2.28
N THR A 67 -0.53 9.14 2.18
CA THR A 67 -0.57 7.73 1.78
C THR A 67 -0.99 6.81 2.92
N ILE A 68 -2.21 6.98 3.40
CA ILE A 68 -2.83 6.20 4.48
C ILE A 68 -4.16 5.62 4.00
N THR A 69 -4.58 4.52 4.60
CA THR A 69 -5.81 3.81 4.23
C THR A 69 -7.05 4.69 4.29
N ALA A 70 -7.15 5.57 5.30
CA ALA A 70 -8.31 6.46 5.46
C ALA A 70 -8.59 7.31 4.22
N MET A 71 -7.54 7.79 3.54
CA MET A 71 -7.61 8.62 2.34
C MET A 71 -7.61 7.82 1.04
N ASN A 72 -7.52 6.49 1.12
CA ASN A 72 -7.23 5.65 -0.03
C ASN A 72 -8.11 4.39 -0.15
N LYS A 73 -9.30 4.38 0.42
CA LYS A 73 -10.25 3.26 0.36
C LYS A 73 -11.43 3.46 -0.60
N ASP A 74 -11.45 4.56 -1.34
CA ASP A 74 -12.51 4.94 -2.28
C ASP A 74 -12.76 3.91 -3.40
N PHE A 75 -11.76 3.09 -3.71
CA PHE A 75 -11.85 2.06 -4.75
C PHE A 75 -12.75 0.86 -4.41
N LEU A 76 -13.17 0.74 -3.15
CA LEU A 76 -14.08 -0.34 -2.73
C LEU A 76 -15.53 -0.08 -3.13
N GLU A 77 -15.85 1.15 -3.52
CA GLU A 77 -17.18 1.55 -3.90
C GLU A 77 -17.69 0.77 -5.13
N GLY A 78 -18.89 0.26 -5.00
CA GLY A 78 -19.58 -0.50 -6.06
C GLY A 78 -19.16 -1.97 -6.17
N PHE A 79 -18.33 -2.50 -5.27
CA PHE A 79 -18.13 -3.94 -5.11
C PHE A 79 -19.03 -4.48 -4.00
N ASP A 80 -19.54 -5.69 -4.17
CA ASP A 80 -20.24 -6.38 -3.10
C ASP A 80 -19.23 -6.81 -2.01
N ALA A 81 -19.65 -6.74 -0.76
CA ALA A 81 -18.77 -7.02 0.39
C ALA A 81 -18.19 -8.44 0.36
N GLU A 82 -18.93 -9.40 -0.20
CA GLU A 82 -18.51 -10.80 -0.36
C GLU A 82 -17.43 -11.01 -1.43
N ASP A 83 -17.30 -10.07 -2.36
CA ASP A 83 -16.29 -10.09 -3.41
C ASP A 83 -14.95 -9.47 -2.96
N ILE A 84 -14.96 -8.76 -1.82
CA ILE A 84 -13.79 -8.09 -1.27
C ILE A 84 -13.14 -8.96 -0.19
N ILE A 85 -11.86 -9.25 -0.36
CA ILE A 85 -11.07 -9.94 0.66
C ILE A 85 -9.93 -9.01 1.06
N LYS A 86 -10.02 -8.45 2.28
CA LYS A 86 -8.97 -7.60 2.82
C LYS A 86 -7.82 -8.42 3.36
N ILE A 87 -6.60 -7.97 3.10
CA ILE A 87 -5.33 -8.56 3.54
C ILE A 87 -4.57 -7.44 4.26
N GLU A 88 -4.52 -7.51 5.57
CA GLU A 88 -3.92 -6.48 6.43
C GLU A 88 -2.49 -6.83 6.87
N GLU A 89 -2.09 -8.09 6.72
CA GLU A 89 -0.87 -8.63 7.29
C GLU A 89 0.39 -7.91 6.80
N ILE A 90 0.41 -7.39 5.57
CA ILE A 90 1.57 -6.63 5.05
C ILE A 90 1.70 -5.30 5.78
N ASP A 91 0.60 -4.58 5.98
CA ASP A 91 0.60 -3.32 6.73
C ASP A 91 0.96 -3.57 8.20
N GLU A 92 0.40 -4.61 8.81
CA GLU A 92 0.73 -4.97 10.19
C GLU A 92 2.23 -5.24 10.40
N ILE A 93 2.86 -5.98 9.47
CA ILE A 93 4.31 -6.23 9.52
C ILE A 93 5.08 -4.91 9.43
N LYS A 94 4.64 -3.99 8.57
CA LYS A 94 5.29 -2.69 8.40
C LYS A 94 5.16 -1.79 9.62
N HIS A 95 4.07 -1.91 10.37
CA HIS A 95 3.82 -1.10 11.56
C HIS A 95 4.37 -1.73 12.85
N LYS A 96 4.15 -3.01 13.05
CA LYS A 96 4.46 -3.69 14.31
C LYS A 96 5.75 -4.50 14.25
N GLY A 97 6.26 -4.76 13.05
CA GLY A 97 7.28 -5.76 12.82
C GLY A 97 6.71 -7.18 12.86
N ALA A 98 7.49 -8.15 12.40
CA ALA A 98 7.20 -9.56 12.69
C ALA A 98 7.51 -9.82 14.18
N GLU A 99 6.76 -10.72 14.82
CA GLU A 99 7.00 -11.11 16.22
C GLU A 99 8.47 -11.38 16.45
N ASN A 100 9.02 -10.76 17.50
CA ASN A 100 10.42 -10.88 17.92
C ASN A 100 11.47 -10.33 16.93
N TYR A 101 11.09 -9.45 16.02
CA TYR A 101 12.02 -8.87 15.07
C TYR A 101 12.33 -7.40 15.38
N ASP A 102 13.59 -7.12 15.65
CA ASP A 102 14.10 -5.76 15.78
C ASP A 102 15.07 -5.47 14.61
N TYR A 103 14.71 -4.53 13.75
CA TYR A 103 15.56 -4.06 12.65
C TYR A 103 16.94 -3.56 13.09
N ARG A 104 17.06 -3.15 14.36
CA ARG A 104 18.32 -2.66 14.92
C ARG A 104 19.26 -3.78 15.30
N SER A 105 18.73 -4.95 15.63
CA SER A 105 19.49 -6.07 16.17
C SER A 105 19.82 -7.14 15.12
N THR A 106 19.03 -7.28 14.05
CA THR A 106 19.26 -8.30 13.02
C THR A 106 19.49 -7.67 11.66
N LYS A 107 20.46 -8.22 10.91
CA LYS A 107 20.75 -7.82 9.54
C LYS A 107 19.93 -8.60 8.50
N GLU A 108 19.11 -9.55 8.94
CA GLU A 108 18.34 -10.40 8.05
C GLU A 108 16.99 -9.74 7.69
N PRO A 109 16.58 -9.78 6.43
CA PRO A 109 15.34 -9.16 5.98
C PRO A 109 14.12 -10.04 6.25
N LEU A 110 13.93 -10.51 7.49
CA LEU A 110 12.84 -11.44 7.86
C LEU A 110 11.45 -10.90 7.51
N HIS A 111 11.24 -9.60 7.67
CA HIS A 111 9.97 -8.98 7.26
C HIS A 111 9.71 -9.13 5.77
N LEU A 112 10.73 -8.90 4.94
CA LEU A 112 10.59 -9.05 3.50
C LEU A 112 10.23 -10.50 3.14
N ILE A 113 10.84 -11.46 3.80
CA ILE A 113 10.54 -12.88 3.59
C ILE A 113 9.05 -13.13 3.88
N ARG A 114 8.55 -12.67 5.04
CA ARG A 114 7.15 -12.86 5.41
C ARG A 114 6.19 -12.17 4.47
N GLU A 115 6.48 -10.95 4.03
CA GLU A 115 5.67 -10.24 3.04
C GLU A 115 5.61 -10.97 1.70
N LEU A 116 6.75 -11.51 1.25
CA LEU A 116 6.82 -12.31 0.02
C LEU A 116 6.03 -13.63 0.15
N GLU A 117 6.02 -14.26 1.32
CA GLU A 117 5.19 -15.42 1.61
C GLU A 117 3.69 -15.09 1.51
N ILE A 118 3.24 -14.00 2.13
CA ILE A 118 1.85 -13.53 2.05
C ILE A 118 1.42 -13.33 0.60
N ILE A 119 2.24 -12.64 -0.19
CA ILE A 119 1.98 -12.44 -1.61
C ILE A 119 1.93 -13.79 -2.36
N HIS A 120 2.84 -14.70 -2.05
CA HIS A 120 2.85 -16.04 -2.65
C HIS A 120 1.55 -16.81 -2.38
N GLU A 121 1.09 -16.80 -1.13
CA GLU A 121 -0.17 -17.44 -0.72
C GLU A 121 -1.38 -16.82 -1.44
N LEU A 122 -1.40 -15.49 -1.58
CA LEU A 122 -2.45 -14.80 -2.34
C LEU A 122 -2.49 -15.22 -3.80
N LEU A 123 -1.34 -15.33 -4.44
CA LEU A 123 -1.26 -15.78 -5.83
C LEU A 123 -1.68 -17.25 -5.99
N GLU A 124 -1.46 -18.12 -4.97
CA GLU A 124 -2.01 -19.48 -4.98
C GLU A 124 -3.53 -19.48 -4.85
N LYS A 125 -4.09 -18.68 -3.95
CA LYS A 125 -5.55 -18.54 -3.82
C LYS A 125 -6.18 -18.01 -5.12
N ALA A 126 -5.54 -17.03 -5.76
CA ALA A 126 -5.97 -16.51 -7.06
C ALA A 126 -5.96 -17.60 -8.13
N ARG A 127 -4.87 -18.35 -8.22
CA ARG A 127 -4.74 -19.48 -9.16
C ARG A 127 -5.81 -20.54 -8.95
N GLN A 128 -6.08 -20.91 -7.71
CA GLN A 128 -7.11 -21.90 -7.39
C GLN A 128 -8.50 -21.44 -7.82
N ARG A 129 -8.86 -20.18 -7.57
CA ARG A 129 -10.15 -19.60 -8.02
C ARG A 129 -10.31 -19.67 -9.53
N LEU A 130 -9.27 -19.24 -10.25
CA LEU A 130 -9.26 -19.25 -11.71
C LEU A 130 -9.30 -20.67 -12.32
N ARG A 131 -8.77 -21.67 -11.61
CA ARG A 131 -8.88 -23.08 -12.03
C ARG A 131 -10.28 -23.63 -11.85
N ILE A 132 -10.97 -23.25 -10.76
CA ILE A 132 -12.35 -23.68 -10.49
C ILE A 132 -13.32 -23.01 -11.46
N ASN A 133 -13.14 -21.71 -11.71
CA ASN A 133 -13.97 -20.95 -12.62
C ASN A 133 -13.09 -20.10 -13.57
N PRO A 134 -12.81 -20.60 -14.79
CA PRO A 134 -11.97 -19.87 -15.75
C PRO A 134 -12.53 -18.53 -16.24
N SER A 135 -13.85 -18.32 -16.09
CA SER A 135 -14.49 -17.05 -16.43
C SER A 135 -14.42 -16.01 -15.31
N HIS A 136 -13.97 -16.42 -14.12
CA HIS A 136 -13.78 -15.55 -12.98
C HIS A 136 -12.58 -14.62 -13.18
N ARG A 137 -12.63 -13.47 -12.55
CA ARG A 137 -11.55 -12.48 -12.57
C ARG A 137 -11.05 -12.23 -11.17
N VAL A 138 -9.74 -12.14 -11.04
CA VAL A 138 -9.10 -11.85 -9.75
C VAL A 138 -8.27 -10.58 -9.89
N PHE A 139 -8.50 -9.65 -8.97
CA PHE A 139 -7.76 -8.41 -8.88
C PHE A 139 -7.04 -8.33 -7.54
N LEU A 140 -5.77 -7.93 -7.57
CA LEU A 140 -5.01 -7.53 -6.41
C LEU A 140 -4.85 -6.01 -6.48
N VAL A 141 -5.38 -5.29 -5.51
CA VAL A 141 -5.35 -3.83 -5.49
C VAL A 141 -4.78 -3.37 -4.15
N ALA A 142 -3.77 -2.53 -4.20
CA ALA A 142 -3.26 -1.84 -3.01
C ALA A 142 -3.92 -0.47 -2.87
N ASP A 143 -4.18 -0.06 -1.66
CA ASP A 143 -4.62 1.30 -1.34
C ASP A 143 -3.46 2.29 -1.40
N HIS A 144 -2.33 1.95 -0.79
CA HIS A 144 -1.07 2.69 -0.83
C HIS A 144 0.13 1.73 -0.74
N GLY A 145 1.32 2.26 -0.89
CA GLY A 145 2.56 1.57 -0.54
C GLY A 145 3.12 2.10 0.78
N ALA A 146 4.08 1.40 1.37
CA ALA A 146 4.82 1.89 2.52
C ALA A 146 6.31 1.98 2.20
N THR A 147 6.93 3.09 2.55
CA THR A 147 8.34 3.31 2.28
C THR A 147 9.18 2.72 3.40
N ARG A 148 9.77 1.54 3.19
CA ARG A 148 10.69 0.92 4.17
C ARG A 148 11.90 1.79 4.48
N MET A 149 12.37 2.56 3.50
CA MET A 149 13.52 3.45 3.70
C MET A 149 13.30 4.44 4.83
N ALA A 150 12.06 4.88 5.05
CA ALA A 150 11.72 5.76 6.16
C ALA A 150 11.89 5.09 7.54
N VAL A 151 11.78 3.78 7.60
CA VAL A 151 11.95 2.99 8.84
C VAL A 151 13.42 2.62 9.08
N ILE A 152 14.20 2.47 8.01
CA ILE A 152 15.61 2.02 8.07
C ILE A 152 16.58 3.19 8.29
N MET A 153 16.21 4.42 7.92
CA MET A 153 17.08 5.58 8.08
C MET A 153 17.07 6.07 9.52
N GLU A 154 18.18 5.87 10.22
CA GLU A 154 18.37 6.28 11.62
C GLU A 154 18.42 7.80 11.84
N ASN A 155 18.64 8.59 10.82
CA ASN A 155 18.68 10.05 10.89
C ASN A 155 17.34 10.67 10.51
N THR A 156 16.38 10.42 11.32
CA THR A 156 15.13 11.14 11.28
C THR A 156 15.31 12.50 11.93
N LEU A 157 14.83 13.51 11.26
CA LEU A 157 14.46 14.76 11.94
C LEU A 157 13.45 14.37 13.02
N SER A 158 13.88 14.31 14.27
CA SER A 158 12.98 14.13 15.39
C SER A 158 12.22 15.43 15.55
N ILE A 159 11.02 15.47 15.04
CA ILE A 159 10.05 16.54 15.30
C ILE A 159 9.18 15.99 16.41
N ASP A 160 9.26 16.58 17.59
CA ASP A 160 8.33 16.31 18.68
C ASP A 160 6.95 16.83 18.28
N VAL A 161 6.19 15.99 17.61
CA VAL A 161 4.79 16.27 17.31
C VAL A 161 3.95 15.56 18.37
N ASN A 162 3.39 16.32 19.28
CA ASN A 162 2.44 15.86 20.29
C ASN A 162 1.08 15.58 19.62
N SER A 163 1.04 14.73 18.60
CA SER A 163 -0.21 14.42 17.89
C SER A 163 -0.68 13.00 18.17
N LYS A 164 -1.92 12.87 18.58
CA LYS A 164 -2.67 11.63 18.49
C LYS A 164 -2.85 11.34 17.01
N GLY A 165 -2.15 10.34 16.47
CA GLY A 165 -2.36 9.94 15.08
C GLY A 165 -1.14 10.02 14.16
N THR A 166 0.07 9.97 14.72
CA THR A 166 1.27 9.81 13.88
C THR A 166 1.31 8.41 13.27
N HIS A 167 1.29 8.34 11.94
CA HIS A 167 1.51 7.10 11.22
C HIS A 167 3.00 6.90 10.96
N SER A 168 3.67 6.17 11.87
CA SER A 168 5.09 5.74 11.73
C SER A 168 6.05 6.88 11.39
N GLY A 169 5.84 8.08 11.93
CA GLY A 169 6.67 9.26 11.66
C GLY A 169 6.58 9.81 10.22
N ARG A 170 5.61 9.36 9.42
CA ARG A 170 5.44 9.81 8.03
C ARG A 170 4.34 10.85 7.86
N VAL A 171 3.31 10.77 8.67
CA VAL A 171 2.10 11.59 8.57
C VAL A 171 1.63 11.95 9.96
N CYS A 172 1.24 13.19 10.19
CA CYS A 172 0.53 13.63 11.39
C CYS A 172 -0.67 14.49 11.00
N GLU A 173 -1.74 14.40 11.80
CA GLU A 173 -2.89 15.28 11.61
C GLU A 173 -2.50 16.73 11.90
N TYR A 174 -3.04 17.64 11.11
CA TYR A 174 -2.92 19.06 11.37
C TYR A 174 -3.69 19.40 12.65
N THR A 175 -3.00 19.97 13.62
CA THR A 175 -3.61 20.55 14.81
C THR A 175 -3.17 22.00 14.95
N GLU A 176 -3.95 22.83 15.66
CA GLU A 176 -3.59 24.24 15.91
C GLU A 176 -2.22 24.39 16.63
N GLU A 177 -1.76 23.33 17.29
CA GLU A 177 -0.46 23.30 17.97
C GLU A 177 0.70 23.00 17.01
N VAL A 178 0.42 22.47 15.83
CA VAL A 178 1.43 22.12 14.81
C VAL A 178 1.32 23.11 13.65
N THR A 179 1.91 24.27 13.81
CA THR A 179 1.76 25.36 12.84
C THR A 179 2.75 25.33 11.68
N LEU A 180 3.88 24.67 11.82
CA LEU A 180 4.85 24.50 10.74
C LEU A 180 5.81 23.35 11.04
N VAL A 181 5.73 22.30 10.24
CA VAL A 181 6.68 21.20 10.28
C VAL A 181 7.72 21.45 9.18
N PRO A 182 8.99 21.75 9.50
CA PRO A 182 10.02 21.92 8.48
C PRO A 182 10.12 20.69 7.58
N HIS A 183 10.18 20.91 6.28
CA HIS A 183 10.28 19.85 5.27
C HIS A 183 9.06 18.94 5.13
N ALA A 184 7.93 19.24 5.77
CA ALA A 184 6.67 18.55 5.57
C ALA A 184 5.82 19.28 4.50
N THR A 185 4.90 18.53 3.91
CA THR A 185 3.92 19.05 2.96
C THR A 185 2.53 18.82 3.49
N GLU A 186 1.74 19.86 3.52
CA GLU A 186 0.34 19.77 3.90
C GLU A 186 -0.49 19.12 2.80
N ALA A 187 -1.32 18.13 3.17
CA ALA A 187 -2.29 17.50 2.29
C ALA A 187 -3.53 17.06 3.09
N GLU A 188 -4.70 17.57 2.72
CA GLU A 188 -6.00 17.15 3.29
C GLU A 188 -6.05 17.18 4.84
N GLY A 189 -5.45 18.18 5.46
CA GLY A 189 -5.40 18.31 6.94
C GLY A 189 -4.31 17.49 7.63
N TYR A 190 -3.34 17.02 6.88
CA TYR A 190 -2.17 16.28 7.38
C TYR A 190 -0.86 16.95 6.92
N TYR A 191 0.20 16.68 7.68
CA TYR A 191 1.58 17.00 7.29
C TYR A 191 2.36 15.74 6.95
#